data_2b26bb52a652f506b51d4b5e0a22adcd
#
_entry.id   2b26bb52a652f506b51d4b5e0a22adcd
#
_cell.length_a   1.000
_cell.length_b   1.000
_cell.length_c   1.000
_cell.angle_alpha   90.00
_cell.angle_beta   90.00
_cell.angle_gamma   90.00
#
_symmetry.space_group_name_H-M   'P 1'
#
loop_
_entity.id
_entity.type
_entity.pdbx_description
1 polymer ?
#
loop_
_entity_poly.entity_id
_entity_poly.type
_entity_poly.pdbx_seq_one_letter_code
_entity_poly.pdbx_strand_id
1 'polypeptide(L)'
;MSFSENFEAAKNLAMEAAQTAAAKAKELAAVAKANISIYAEEDKVKKAEIELGKLYYRDYAVGEELDSAEYLPWCQKIDESKKAIADLKDYIASLRTEEEPAEAEDAP
;
A
#
# COMPACT_ATOMS: atom_id res chain seq x y z
N MET A 1 -24.46 -10.25 43.05
CA MET A 1 -23.10 -10.38 42.52
C MET A 1 -22.07 -9.99 43.56
N SER A 2 -21.02 -10.78 43.66
CA SER A 2 -19.94 -10.46 44.56
C SER A 2 -18.99 -9.44 43.94
N PHE A 3 -18.20 -8.80 44.79
CA PHE A 3 -17.17 -7.86 44.33
C PHE A 3 -16.17 -8.52 43.40
N SER A 4 -15.78 -9.77 43.68
CA SER A 4 -14.81 -10.49 42.88
C SER A 4 -15.34 -10.81 41.48
N GLU A 5 -16.63 -11.11 41.36
CA GLU A 5 -17.25 -11.34 40.05
C GLU A 5 -17.26 -10.06 39.21
N ASN A 6 -17.59 -8.94 39.81
CA ASN A 6 -17.59 -7.64 39.15
C ASN A 6 -16.14 -7.25 38.73
N PHE A 7 -15.18 -7.53 39.58
CA PHE A 7 -13.78 -7.24 39.29
C PHE A 7 -13.27 -8.07 38.10
N GLU A 8 -13.62 -9.34 38.07
CA GLU A 8 -13.24 -10.21 36.98
C GLU A 8 -13.86 -9.80 35.65
N ALA A 9 -15.14 -9.41 35.67
CA ALA A 9 -15.82 -8.91 34.47
C ALA A 9 -15.15 -7.64 33.96
N ALA A 10 -14.82 -6.72 34.86
CA ALA A 10 -14.13 -5.48 34.49
C ALA A 10 -12.73 -5.75 33.93
N LYS A 11 -12.02 -6.71 34.55
CA LYS A 11 -10.69 -7.10 34.10
C LYS A 11 -10.73 -7.70 32.71
N ASN A 12 -11.71 -8.58 32.44
CA ASN A 12 -11.85 -9.22 31.14
C ASN A 12 -12.20 -8.20 30.06
N LEU A 13 -13.07 -7.24 30.37
CA LEU A 13 -13.39 -6.16 29.44
C LEU A 13 -12.17 -5.31 29.12
N ALA A 14 -11.36 -5.00 30.13
CA ALA A 14 -10.15 -4.22 29.94
C ALA A 14 -9.14 -4.97 29.07
N MET A 15 -9.02 -6.28 29.29
CA MET A 15 -8.13 -7.10 28.49
C MET A 15 -8.58 -7.19 27.03
N GLU A 16 -9.89 -7.36 26.80
CA GLU A 16 -10.45 -7.38 25.46
C GLU A 16 -10.22 -6.04 24.75
N ALA A 17 -10.45 -4.94 25.45
CA ALA A 17 -10.24 -3.61 24.90
C ALA A 17 -8.76 -3.39 24.54
N ALA A 18 -7.84 -3.86 25.40
CA ALA A 18 -6.41 -3.75 25.16
C ALA A 18 -6.00 -4.58 23.95
N GLN A 19 -6.53 -5.79 23.81
CA GLN A 19 -6.23 -6.66 22.66
C GLN A 19 -6.77 -6.06 21.37
N THR A 20 -7.97 -5.49 21.40
CA THR A 20 -8.56 -4.83 20.25
C THR A 20 -7.74 -3.61 19.83
N ALA A 21 -7.32 -2.81 20.82
CA ALA A 21 -6.49 -1.65 20.55
C ALA A 21 -5.14 -2.05 19.96
N ALA A 22 -4.53 -3.13 20.47
CA ALA A 22 -3.27 -3.63 19.95
C ALA A 22 -3.41 -4.14 18.52
N ALA A 23 -4.49 -4.86 18.21
CA ALA A 23 -4.77 -5.34 16.86
C ALA A 23 -4.98 -4.18 15.90
N LYS A 24 -5.72 -3.15 16.34
CA LYS A 24 -5.96 -1.95 15.53
C LYS A 24 -4.65 -1.20 15.27
N ALA A 25 -3.79 -1.10 16.29
CA ALA A 25 -2.51 -0.45 16.12
C ALA A 25 -1.61 -1.19 15.13
N LYS A 26 -1.62 -2.52 15.16
CA LYS A 26 -0.89 -3.33 14.19
C LYS A 26 -1.40 -3.11 12.78
N GLU A 27 -2.71 -3.08 12.61
CA GLU A 27 -3.32 -2.84 11.31
C GLU A 27 -2.92 -1.46 10.77
N LEU A 28 -3.03 -0.43 11.60
CA LEU A 28 -2.65 0.92 11.20
C LEU A 28 -1.18 1.01 10.82
N ALA A 29 -0.31 0.32 11.58
CA ALA A 29 1.10 0.28 11.27
C ALA A 29 1.37 -0.43 9.93
N ALA A 30 0.65 -1.51 9.66
CA ALA A 30 0.77 -2.24 8.41
C ALA A 30 0.31 -1.40 7.23
N VAL A 31 -0.81 -0.68 7.38
CA VAL A 31 -1.31 0.23 6.35
C VAL A 31 -0.31 1.36 6.10
N ALA A 32 0.22 1.97 7.16
CA ALA A 32 1.20 3.04 7.02
C ALA A 32 2.45 2.57 6.29
N LYS A 33 2.95 1.39 6.64
CA LYS A 33 4.12 0.81 5.98
C LYS A 33 3.85 0.53 4.50
N ALA A 34 2.67 -0.01 4.19
CA ALA A 34 2.27 -0.28 2.81
C ALA A 34 2.17 1.02 2.01
N ASN A 35 1.64 2.09 2.60
CA ASN A 35 1.57 3.39 1.94
C ASN A 35 2.95 3.97 1.65
N ILE A 36 3.89 3.81 2.56
CA ILE A 36 5.28 4.23 2.32
C ILE A 36 5.86 3.47 1.14
N SER A 37 5.59 2.16 1.07
CA SER A 37 6.05 1.34 -0.05
C SER A 37 5.41 1.76 -1.37
N ILE A 38 4.12 2.13 -1.35
CA ILE A 38 3.42 2.63 -2.53
C ILE A 38 4.09 3.93 -3.02
N TYR A 39 4.37 4.86 -2.12
CA TYR A 39 5.04 6.11 -2.50
C TYR A 39 6.42 5.84 -3.11
N ALA A 40 7.16 4.89 -2.55
CA ALA A 40 8.46 4.52 -3.09
C ALA A 40 8.34 3.95 -4.51
N GLU A 41 7.31 3.13 -4.76
CA GLU A 41 7.06 2.57 -6.08
C GLU A 41 6.59 3.65 -7.07
N GLU A 42 5.75 4.58 -6.63
CA GLU A 42 5.32 5.70 -7.45
C GLU A 42 6.50 6.58 -7.85
N ASP A 43 7.45 6.78 -6.94
CA ASP A 43 8.67 7.52 -7.23
C ASP A 43 9.51 6.81 -8.29
N LYS A 44 9.60 5.48 -8.24
CA LYS A 44 10.29 4.69 -9.24
C LYS A 44 9.65 4.86 -10.62
N VAL A 45 8.32 4.88 -10.67
CA VAL A 45 7.59 5.11 -11.92
C VAL A 45 7.94 6.47 -12.50
N LYS A 46 7.90 7.52 -11.67
CA LYS A 46 8.23 8.87 -12.11
C LYS A 46 9.65 8.97 -12.65
N LYS A 47 10.61 8.37 -11.95
CA LYS A 47 12.00 8.37 -12.38
C LYS A 47 12.18 7.65 -13.72
N ALA A 48 11.50 6.52 -13.89
CA ALA A 48 11.55 5.76 -15.14
C ALA A 48 10.92 6.55 -16.28
N GLU A 49 9.81 7.25 -16.03
CA GLU A 49 9.16 8.10 -17.03
C GLU A 49 10.08 9.25 -17.45
N ILE A 50 10.79 9.84 -16.50
CA ILE A 50 11.77 10.89 -16.79
C ILE A 50 12.88 10.36 -17.69
N GLU A 51 13.40 9.18 -17.39
CA GLU A 51 14.46 8.57 -18.22
C GLU A 51 13.96 8.26 -19.62
N LEU A 52 12.73 7.74 -19.74
CA LEU A 52 12.11 7.51 -21.03
C LEU A 52 11.96 8.81 -21.81
N GLY A 53 11.52 9.87 -21.14
CA GLY A 53 11.39 11.19 -21.78
C GLY A 53 12.72 11.72 -22.29
N LYS A 54 13.78 11.53 -21.51
CA LYS A 54 15.13 11.94 -21.94
C LYS A 54 15.60 11.17 -23.15
N LEU A 55 15.36 9.87 -23.17
CA LEU A 55 15.75 9.03 -24.31
C LEU A 55 14.97 9.42 -25.57
N TYR A 56 13.67 9.63 -25.41
CA TYR A 56 12.82 10.04 -26.52
C TYR A 56 13.27 11.37 -27.10
N TYR A 57 13.51 12.35 -26.25
CA TYR A 57 13.91 13.68 -26.69
C TYR A 57 15.30 13.64 -27.35
N ARG A 58 16.22 12.87 -26.79
CA ARG A 58 17.55 12.70 -27.38
C ARG A 58 17.46 12.18 -28.82
N ASP A 59 16.68 11.12 -29.00
CA ASP A 59 16.54 10.52 -30.31
C ASP A 59 15.82 11.43 -31.29
N TYR A 60 14.80 12.14 -30.82
CA TYR A 60 14.10 13.15 -31.62
C TYR A 60 15.08 14.27 -32.04
N ALA A 61 15.87 14.76 -31.11
CA ALA A 61 16.77 15.90 -31.34
C ALA A 61 17.88 15.54 -32.36
N VAL A 62 18.36 14.31 -32.35
CA VAL A 62 19.41 13.89 -33.30
C VAL A 62 18.83 13.23 -34.54
N GLY A 63 17.52 13.01 -34.60
CA GLY A 63 16.86 12.39 -35.75
C GLY A 63 17.08 10.89 -35.89
N GLU A 64 17.37 10.23 -34.79
CA GLU A 64 17.56 8.77 -34.76
C GLU A 64 16.27 8.06 -34.39
N GLU A 65 16.16 6.78 -34.79
CA GLU A 65 15.06 5.95 -34.36
C GLU A 65 15.24 5.52 -32.90
N LEU A 66 14.12 5.35 -32.19
CA LEU A 66 14.14 4.86 -30.82
C LEU A 66 14.72 3.44 -30.78
N ASP A 67 15.69 3.23 -29.89
CA ASP A 67 16.28 1.93 -29.68
C ASP A 67 15.55 1.22 -28.56
N SER A 68 14.84 0.14 -28.87
CA SER A 68 14.07 -0.60 -27.89
C SER A 68 14.95 -1.18 -26.79
N ALA A 69 16.22 -1.48 -27.09
CA ALA A 69 17.14 -2.00 -26.06
C ALA A 69 17.42 -0.95 -24.99
N GLU A 70 17.34 0.33 -25.33
CA GLU A 70 17.58 1.40 -24.37
C GLU A 70 16.33 1.73 -23.52
N TYR A 71 15.16 1.80 -24.12
CA TYR A 71 13.97 2.20 -23.36
C TYR A 71 13.19 1.05 -22.75
N LEU A 72 13.31 -0.16 -23.26
CA LEU A 72 12.56 -1.31 -22.77
C LEU A 72 12.78 -1.60 -21.28
N PRO A 73 14.02 -1.54 -20.74
CA PRO A 73 14.22 -1.75 -19.31
C PRO A 73 13.44 -0.76 -18.44
N TRP A 74 13.28 0.47 -18.89
CA TRP A 74 12.52 1.48 -18.14
C TRP A 74 11.03 1.18 -18.19
N CYS A 75 10.52 0.70 -19.32
CA CYS A 75 9.14 0.27 -19.44
C CYS A 75 8.85 -0.90 -18.52
N GLN A 76 9.77 -1.86 -18.43
CA GLN A 76 9.64 -3.00 -17.54
C GLN A 76 9.64 -2.57 -16.08
N LYS A 77 10.45 -1.60 -15.71
CA LYS A 77 10.46 -1.03 -14.37
C LYS A 77 9.11 -0.41 -14.01
N ILE A 78 8.53 0.32 -14.95
CA ILE A 78 7.21 0.92 -14.75
C ILE A 78 6.16 -0.17 -14.52
N ASP A 79 6.16 -1.20 -15.35
CA ASP A 79 5.21 -2.30 -15.21
C ASP A 79 5.35 -3.02 -13.88
N GLU A 80 6.58 -3.31 -13.47
CA GLU A 80 6.86 -3.95 -12.19
C GLU A 80 6.40 -3.11 -11.01
N SER A 81 6.69 -1.81 -11.05
CA SER A 81 6.29 -0.90 -9.97
C SER A 81 4.78 -0.71 -9.93
N LYS A 82 4.11 -0.63 -11.08
CA LYS A 82 2.65 -0.53 -11.13
C LYS A 82 1.98 -1.79 -10.57
N LYS A 83 2.57 -2.95 -10.86
CA LYS A 83 2.07 -4.21 -10.30
C LYS A 83 2.26 -4.23 -8.78
N ALA A 84 3.41 -3.80 -8.30
CA ALA A 84 3.69 -3.73 -6.88
C ALA A 84 2.70 -2.79 -6.17
N ILE A 85 2.39 -1.65 -6.79
CA ILE A 85 1.41 -0.71 -6.25
C ILE A 85 0.03 -1.36 -6.16
N ALA A 86 -0.40 -2.04 -7.22
CA ALA A 86 -1.69 -2.73 -7.23
C ALA A 86 -1.76 -3.79 -6.14
N ASP A 87 -0.71 -4.59 -5.99
CA ASP A 87 -0.64 -5.62 -4.98
C ASP A 87 -0.68 -5.02 -3.57
N LEU A 88 0.00 -3.90 -3.35
CA LEU A 88 -0.01 -3.20 -2.06
C LEU A 88 -1.39 -2.63 -1.74
N LYS A 89 -2.07 -2.07 -2.74
CA LYS A 89 -3.43 -1.57 -2.56
C LYS A 89 -4.40 -2.70 -2.21
N ASP A 90 -4.25 -3.84 -2.86
CA ASP A 90 -5.06 -5.02 -2.57
C ASP A 90 -4.80 -5.52 -1.14
N TYR A 91 -3.55 -5.50 -0.72
CA TYR A 91 -3.17 -5.86 0.64
C TYR A 91 -3.85 -4.95 1.67
N ILE A 92 -3.80 -3.64 1.45
CA ILE A 92 -4.46 -2.66 2.32
C ILE A 92 -5.97 -2.93 2.37
N ALA A 93 -6.58 -3.17 1.22
CA ALA A 93 -8.01 -3.46 1.15
C ALA A 93 -8.37 -4.72 1.92
N SER A 94 -7.53 -5.76 1.83
CA SER A 94 -7.77 -7.00 2.55
C SER A 94 -7.74 -6.81 4.07
N LEU A 95 -6.82 -5.97 4.55
CA LEU A 95 -6.75 -5.67 5.99
C LEU A 95 -8.03 -4.98 6.49
N ARG A 96 -8.53 -4.04 5.71
CA ARG A 96 -9.74 -3.29 6.08
C ARG A 96 -10.99 -4.15 5.99
N THR A 97 -11.09 -4.99 4.98
CA THR A 97 -12.25 -5.86 4.78
C THR A 97 -12.43 -6.82 5.94
N GLU A 98 -11.34 -7.33 6.50
CA GLU A 98 -11.38 -8.25 7.62
C GLU A 98 -11.95 -7.61 8.87
N GLU A 99 -11.71 -6.32 9.09
CA GLU A 99 -12.13 -5.65 10.30
C GLU A 99 -13.47 -4.94 10.20
N GLU A 100 -13.83 -4.43 9.03
CA GLU A 100 -15.01 -3.58 8.88
C GLU A 100 -15.86 -3.97 7.67
N PRO A 101 -16.31 -5.24 7.59
CA PRO A 101 -17.10 -5.66 6.43
C PRO A 101 -18.44 -4.93 6.34
N ALA A 102 -19.05 -4.61 7.47
CA ALA A 102 -20.35 -3.93 7.49
C ALA A 102 -20.25 -2.50 6.97
N GLU A 103 -19.17 -1.81 7.27
CA GLU A 103 -18.95 -0.45 6.79
C GLU A 103 -18.70 -0.41 5.30
N ALA A 104 -18.02 -1.42 4.78
CA ALA A 104 -17.78 -1.51 3.35
C ALA A 104 -19.09 -1.65 2.56
N GLU A 105 -20.09 -2.31 3.14
CA GLU A 105 -21.40 -2.49 2.53
C GLU A 105 -22.21 -1.20 2.55
N ASP A 106 -22.03 -0.38 3.56
CA ASP A 106 -22.77 0.86 3.74
C ASP A 106 -22.26 1.98 2.85
N ALA A 107 -21.11 1.82 2.23
CA ALA A 107 -20.58 2.81 1.32
C ALA A 107 -21.46 2.88 0.07
N PRO A 108 -22.07 4.03 -0.21
CA PRO A 108 -22.93 4.17 -1.39
C PRO A 108 -22.16 4.18 -2.69
#